data_f5eb076cf8ebb31c202a46ccc11fb7ab
#
_entry.id   f5eb076cf8ebb31c202a46ccc11fb7ab
#
_cell.length_a   1.000
_cell.length_b   1.000
_cell.length_c   1.000
_cell.angle_alpha   90.00
_cell.angle_beta   90.00
_cell.angle_gamma   90.00
#
_symmetry.space_group_name_H-M   'P 1'
#
loop_
_entity.id
_entity.type
_entity.pdbx_description
1 polymer ?
#
loop_
_entity_poly.entity_id
_entity_poly.type
_entity_poly.pdbx_seq_one_letter_code
_entity_poly.pdbx_strand_id
1 'polypeptide(L)'
;MIIKTFYLNESVKSNWSTRQLERQINSFYYQRLLSSQDKDSVRNEIQTLEKGMDAKDIIRDPYVLEFLGLDQTPNLYEKDIEQGLINHLQNFLLELGRGFSFVARQKHITFDGEHYYIDLVFYNYILKCFVIIDLKVGKLTHQDIGQMQMYVNYYTRELMNEGDNLPIGIVLC
;
A
#
# COMPACT_ATOMS: atom_id res chain seq x y z
N MET A 1 -0.94 20.44 -25.23
CA MET A 1 -0.79 18.97 -25.38
C MET A 1 0.52 18.45 -24.79
N ILE A 2 1.66 19.10 -25.04
CA ILE A 2 3.01 18.65 -24.62
C ILE A 2 3.18 18.50 -23.10
N ILE A 3 2.71 19.49 -22.30
CA ILE A 3 2.86 19.46 -20.81
C ILE A 3 2.14 18.28 -20.18
N LYS A 4 0.90 17.99 -20.62
CA LYS A 4 0.11 16.88 -20.12
C LYS A 4 0.82 15.54 -20.40
N THR A 5 1.32 15.36 -21.61
CA THR A 5 2.07 14.17 -22.02
C THR A 5 3.37 14.01 -21.22
N PHE A 6 4.05 15.12 -20.92
CA PHE A 6 5.23 15.12 -20.07
C PHE A 6 4.92 14.57 -18.66
N TYR A 7 3.92 15.16 -17.97
CA TYR A 7 3.57 14.71 -16.63
C TYR A 7 3.04 13.28 -16.60
N LEU A 8 2.32 12.83 -17.62
CA LEU A 8 1.91 11.43 -17.75
C LEU A 8 3.13 10.49 -17.86
N ASN A 9 4.07 10.81 -18.72
CA ASN A 9 5.27 9.99 -18.91
C ASN A 9 6.17 9.98 -17.65
N GLU A 10 6.38 11.14 -17.02
CA GLU A 10 7.17 11.23 -15.79
C GLU A 10 6.49 10.53 -14.62
N SER A 11 5.16 10.64 -14.49
CA SER A 11 4.43 9.95 -13.43
C SER A 11 4.51 8.42 -13.55
N VAL A 12 4.47 7.90 -14.77
CA VAL A 12 4.66 6.47 -15.04
C VAL A 12 6.10 6.05 -14.76
N LYS A 13 7.08 6.82 -15.27
CA LYS A 13 8.50 6.51 -15.13
C LYS A 13 8.99 6.58 -13.69
N SER A 14 8.56 7.59 -12.95
CA SER A 14 8.98 7.84 -11.57
C SER A 14 7.98 7.31 -10.53
N ASN A 15 6.91 6.66 -10.99
CA ASN A 15 5.85 6.08 -10.16
C ASN A 15 5.24 7.07 -9.15
N TRP A 16 4.89 8.24 -9.61
CA TRP A 16 4.29 9.23 -8.72
C TRP A 16 2.89 8.81 -8.27
N SER A 17 2.63 8.97 -6.99
CA SER A 17 1.28 8.97 -6.45
C SER A 17 0.51 10.21 -6.95
N THR A 18 -0.80 10.21 -6.80
CA THR A 18 -1.66 11.37 -7.16
C THR A 18 -1.18 12.65 -6.46
N ARG A 19 -0.81 12.57 -5.17
CA ARG A 19 -0.28 13.69 -4.39
C ARG A 19 1.07 14.19 -4.91
N GLN A 20 1.95 13.26 -5.28
CA GLN A 20 3.24 13.60 -5.88
C GLN A 20 3.04 14.27 -7.23
N LEU A 21 2.20 13.73 -8.10
CA LEU A 21 1.86 14.33 -9.38
C LEU A 21 1.30 15.75 -9.20
N GLU A 22 0.35 15.94 -8.28
CA GLU A 22 -0.23 17.25 -7.95
C GLU A 22 0.84 18.24 -7.46
N ARG A 23 1.72 17.79 -6.55
CA ARG A 23 2.85 18.60 -6.07
C ARG A 23 3.79 19.01 -7.19
N GLN A 24 4.13 18.09 -8.11
CA GLN A 24 5.01 18.38 -9.24
C GLN A 24 4.36 19.34 -10.25
N ILE A 25 3.05 19.23 -10.46
CA ILE A 25 2.30 20.21 -11.28
C ILE A 25 2.31 21.59 -10.61
N ASN A 26 2.01 21.67 -9.32
CA ASN A 26 1.95 22.91 -8.57
C ASN A 26 3.30 23.59 -8.37
N SER A 27 4.39 22.82 -8.35
CA SER A 27 5.77 23.32 -8.30
C SER A 27 6.33 23.72 -9.66
N PHE A 28 5.53 23.69 -10.72
CA PHE A 28 5.94 24.01 -12.07
C PHE A 28 7.16 23.21 -12.55
N TYR A 29 7.24 21.91 -12.19
CA TYR A 29 8.40 21.08 -12.49
C TYR A 29 8.80 21.10 -13.96
N TYR A 30 7.84 20.98 -14.88
CA TYR A 30 8.10 21.02 -16.31
C TYR A 30 8.79 22.33 -16.73
N GLN A 31 8.30 23.46 -16.26
CA GLN A 31 8.84 24.79 -16.56
C GLN A 31 10.25 24.97 -15.95
N ARG A 32 10.44 24.53 -14.71
CA ARG A 32 11.75 24.54 -14.05
C ARG A 32 12.76 23.69 -14.81
N LEU A 33 12.37 22.51 -15.28
CA LEU A 33 13.24 21.63 -16.05
C LEU A 33 13.62 22.24 -17.41
N LEU A 34 12.70 22.97 -18.06
CA LEU A 34 13.00 23.65 -19.33
C LEU A 34 13.90 24.87 -19.13
N SER A 35 13.73 25.61 -18.04
CA SER A 35 14.46 26.86 -17.78
C SER A 35 15.82 26.64 -17.12
N SER A 36 16.08 25.45 -16.55
CA SER A 36 17.33 25.15 -15.85
C SER A 36 18.44 24.82 -16.84
N GLN A 37 19.63 25.40 -16.59
CA GLN A 37 20.89 25.01 -17.25
C GLN A 37 21.41 23.67 -16.72
N ASP A 38 21.08 23.33 -15.45
CA ASP A 38 21.40 22.06 -14.78
C ASP A 38 20.10 21.27 -14.51
N LYS A 39 19.73 20.45 -15.49
CA LYS A 39 18.53 19.61 -15.43
C LYS A 39 18.66 18.49 -14.42
N ASP A 40 19.88 18.03 -14.15
CA ASP A 40 20.13 16.92 -13.22
C ASP A 40 20.01 17.40 -11.77
N SER A 41 20.40 18.65 -11.48
CA SER A 41 20.11 19.27 -10.19
C SER A 41 18.61 19.34 -9.88
N VAL A 42 17.80 19.76 -10.87
CA VAL A 42 16.32 19.82 -10.72
C VAL A 42 15.73 18.42 -10.50
N ARG A 43 16.24 17.40 -11.17
CA ARG A 43 15.82 16.01 -10.97
C ARG A 43 16.23 15.46 -9.62
N ASN A 44 17.47 15.73 -9.20
CA ASN A 44 18.01 15.29 -7.92
C ASN A 44 17.31 15.95 -6.73
N GLU A 45 16.91 17.22 -6.85
CA GLU A 45 16.09 17.91 -5.85
C GLU A 45 14.79 17.15 -5.58
N ILE A 46 14.12 16.70 -6.65
CA ILE A 46 12.88 15.91 -6.55
C ILE A 46 13.16 14.56 -5.89
N GLN A 47 14.20 13.84 -6.31
CA GLN A 47 14.58 12.57 -5.71
C GLN A 47 14.98 12.71 -4.23
N THR A 48 15.54 13.86 -3.85
CA THR A 48 15.89 14.14 -2.45
C THR A 48 14.67 14.47 -1.62
N LEU A 49 13.69 15.16 -2.18
CA LEU A 49 12.39 15.42 -1.57
C LEU A 49 11.52 14.15 -1.48
N GLU A 50 11.77 13.18 -2.37
CA GLU A 50 11.09 11.88 -2.39
C GLU A 50 11.74 10.84 -1.47
N LYS A 51 12.93 11.08 -0.94
CA LYS A 51 13.59 10.19 0.05
C LYS A 51 12.86 10.08 1.39
N GLY A 52 11.81 10.86 1.59
CA GLY A 52 10.85 10.72 2.67
C GLY A 52 9.51 10.19 2.15
N MET A 53 9.49 9.17 1.27
CA MET A 53 8.23 8.52 0.90
C MET A 53 7.54 7.99 2.15
N ASP A 54 6.41 8.60 2.49
CA ASP A 54 5.52 8.04 3.49
C ASP A 54 4.92 6.73 2.93
N ALA A 55 4.76 5.74 3.78
CA ALA A 55 4.10 4.49 3.43
C ALA A 55 2.74 4.72 2.73
N LYS A 56 2.03 5.77 3.12
CA LYS A 56 0.77 6.22 2.51
C LYS A 56 0.88 6.64 1.04
N ASP A 57 2.07 6.97 0.56
CA ASP A 57 2.28 7.33 -0.86
C ASP A 57 2.47 6.09 -1.73
N ILE A 58 2.84 4.96 -1.14
CA ILE A 58 3.09 3.69 -1.83
C ILE A 58 1.88 2.76 -1.73
N ILE A 59 1.24 2.70 -0.57
CA ILE A 59 0.06 1.90 -0.32
C ILE A 59 -1.17 2.73 -0.67
N ARG A 60 -1.93 2.27 -1.66
CA ARG A 60 -3.22 2.86 -2.01
C ARG A 60 -4.30 2.32 -1.09
N ASP A 61 -5.32 3.13 -0.85
CA ASP A 61 -6.53 2.71 -0.14
C ASP A 61 -7.51 2.08 -1.16
N PRO A 62 -7.62 0.76 -1.22
CA PRO A 62 -8.47 0.11 -2.22
C PRO A 62 -9.93 0.15 -1.78
N TYR A 63 -10.81 0.56 -2.68
CA TYR A 63 -12.25 0.35 -2.54
C TYR A 63 -12.57 -1.13 -2.81
N VAL A 64 -12.43 -1.96 -1.77
CA VAL A 64 -12.43 -3.42 -1.88
C VAL A 64 -13.74 -3.96 -2.45
N LEU A 65 -14.87 -3.46 -2.00
CA LEU A 65 -16.19 -3.95 -2.44
C LEU A 65 -16.48 -3.63 -3.90
N GLU A 66 -16.17 -2.39 -4.34
CA GLU A 66 -16.35 -1.97 -5.72
C GLU A 66 -15.43 -2.75 -6.66
N PHE A 67 -14.19 -2.93 -6.25
CA PHE A 67 -13.19 -3.68 -6.97
C PHE A 67 -13.57 -5.15 -7.17
N LEU A 68 -14.15 -5.79 -6.15
CA LEU A 68 -14.58 -7.19 -6.20
C LEU A 68 -15.90 -7.40 -6.95
N GLY A 69 -16.59 -6.31 -7.31
CA GLY A 69 -17.93 -6.37 -7.89
C GLY A 69 -18.95 -6.99 -6.93
N LEU A 70 -18.70 -6.93 -5.64
CA LEU A 70 -19.61 -7.43 -4.61
C LEU A 70 -20.65 -6.35 -4.30
N ASP A 71 -21.92 -6.67 -4.48
CA ASP A 71 -23.00 -5.80 -4.04
C ASP A 71 -22.98 -5.68 -2.52
N GLN A 72 -23.25 -4.48 -2.01
CA GLN A 72 -23.43 -4.22 -0.59
C GLN A 72 -24.73 -4.89 -0.10
N THR A 73 -24.68 -6.20 0.07
CA THR A 73 -25.82 -6.95 0.60
C THR A 73 -25.71 -7.06 2.12
N PRO A 74 -26.83 -7.06 2.85
CA PRO A 74 -26.83 -7.19 4.31
C PRO A 74 -26.21 -8.49 4.85
N ASN A 75 -26.00 -9.49 3.98
CA ASN A 75 -25.48 -10.81 4.30
C ASN A 75 -24.05 -11.07 3.75
N LEU A 76 -23.29 -10.01 3.50
CA LEU A 76 -21.90 -10.17 3.07
C LEU A 76 -21.04 -10.63 4.25
N TYR A 77 -20.33 -11.75 4.09
CA TYR A 77 -19.44 -12.30 5.11
C TYR A 77 -17.98 -11.98 4.76
N GLU A 78 -17.13 -11.84 5.79
CA GLU A 78 -15.67 -11.66 5.62
C GLU A 78 -15.07 -12.70 4.67
N LYS A 79 -15.56 -13.95 4.74
CA LYS A 79 -15.15 -15.07 3.89
C LYS A 79 -15.41 -14.84 2.40
N ASP A 80 -16.48 -14.13 2.06
CA ASP A 80 -16.82 -13.82 0.65
C ASP A 80 -15.87 -12.76 0.09
N ILE A 81 -15.52 -11.78 0.92
CA ILE A 81 -14.53 -10.74 0.58
C ILE A 81 -13.15 -11.38 0.41
N GLU A 82 -12.73 -12.22 1.35
CA GLU A 82 -11.46 -12.93 1.27
C GLU A 82 -11.36 -13.78 0.00
N GLN A 83 -12.39 -14.57 -0.30
CA GLN A 83 -12.40 -15.41 -1.49
C GLN A 83 -12.41 -14.57 -2.77
N GLY A 84 -13.14 -13.46 -2.79
CA GLY A 84 -13.14 -12.50 -3.90
C GLY A 84 -11.75 -11.90 -4.13
N LEU A 85 -11.08 -11.44 -3.07
CA LEU A 85 -9.72 -10.91 -3.15
C LEU A 85 -8.72 -11.93 -3.70
N ILE A 86 -8.84 -13.19 -3.29
CA ILE A 86 -7.97 -14.26 -3.78
C ILE A 86 -8.21 -14.56 -5.26
N ASN A 87 -9.48 -14.61 -5.67
CA ASN A 87 -9.84 -14.85 -7.06
C ASN A 87 -9.33 -13.74 -7.99
N HIS A 88 -9.21 -12.52 -7.46
CA HIS A 88 -8.76 -11.34 -8.19
C HIS A 88 -7.43 -10.78 -7.65
N LEU A 89 -6.60 -11.63 -7.03
CA LEU A 89 -5.36 -11.23 -6.33
C LEU A 89 -4.45 -10.36 -7.21
N GLN A 90 -4.34 -10.68 -8.50
CA GLN A 90 -3.49 -9.91 -9.42
C GLN A 90 -3.98 -8.46 -9.53
N ASN A 91 -5.28 -8.27 -9.71
CA ASN A 91 -5.88 -6.93 -9.81
C ASN A 91 -5.78 -6.20 -8.46
N PHE A 92 -6.02 -6.91 -7.36
CA PHE A 92 -5.88 -6.35 -6.01
C PHE A 92 -4.45 -5.84 -5.74
N LEU A 93 -3.43 -6.59 -6.15
CA LEU A 93 -2.04 -6.15 -6.06
C LEU A 93 -1.76 -4.89 -6.88
N LEU A 94 -2.39 -4.75 -8.05
CA LEU A 94 -2.27 -3.55 -8.88
C LEU A 94 -2.94 -2.33 -8.22
N GLU A 95 -4.06 -2.53 -7.53
CA GLU A 95 -4.76 -1.47 -6.79
C GLU A 95 -4.00 -1.07 -5.52
N LEU A 96 -3.42 -2.02 -4.77
CA LEU A 96 -2.59 -1.71 -3.61
C LEU A 96 -1.39 -0.82 -3.92
N GLY A 97 -0.89 -0.87 -5.16
CA GLY A 97 0.25 -0.09 -5.58
C GLY A 97 1.44 -0.93 -6.03
N ARG A 98 2.64 -0.36 -5.96
CA ARG A 98 3.85 -1.04 -6.43
C ARG A 98 4.62 -1.72 -5.32
N GLY A 99 5.39 -2.74 -5.74
CA GLY A 99 6.38 -3.38 -4.88
C GLY A 99 5.82 -4.47 -3.99
N PHE A 100 4.55 -4.83 -4.13
CA PHE A 100 3.94 -5.88 -3.34
C PHE A 100 4.26 -7.27 -3.89
N SER A 101 4.63 -8.16 -2.98
CA SER A 101 4.74 -9.60 -3.20
C SER A 101 3.83 -10.31 -2.22
N PHE A 102 3.02 -11.24 -2.73
CA PHE A 102 2.14 -12.05 -1.88
C PHE A 102 2.97 -13.06 -1.09
N VAL A 103 2.77 -13.09 0.22
CA VAL A 103 3.48 -13.98 1.15
C VAL A 103 2.58 -15.12 1.62
N ALA A 104 1.40 -14.79 2.16
CA ALA A 104 0.50 -15.78 2.71
C ALA A 104 -0.94 -15.27 2.80
N ARG A 105 -1.87 -16.24 2.83
CA ARG A 105 -3.26 -16.02 3.27
C ARG A 105 -3.55 -16.88 4.48
N GLN A 106 -4.50 -16.47 5.32
CA GLN A 106 -4.91 -17.20 6.52
C GLN A 106 -3.69 -17.70 7.31
N LYS A 107 -2.73 -16.75 7.50
CA LYS A 107 -1.49 -17.07 8.18
C LYS A 107 -1.75 -17.35 9.64
N HIS A 108 -1.65 -18.63 10.00
CA HIS A 108 -1.75 -19.04 11.39
C HIS A 108 -0.55 -18.56 12.19
N ILE A 109 -0.81 -17.92 13.31
CA ILE A 109 0.17 -17.57 14.34
C ILE A 109 -0.33 -18.05 15.71
N THR A 110 0.59 -18.40 16.59
CA THR A 110 0.29 -18.74 17.98
C THR A 110 0.99 -17.72 18.88
N PHE A 111 0.22 -17.09 19.73
CA PHE A 111 0.73 -16.11 20.68
C PHE A 111 0.07 -16.34 22.04
N ASP A 112 0.90 -16.53 23.06
CA ASP A 112 0.49 -16.80 24.45
C ASP A 112 -0.51 -17.97 24.60
N GLY A 113 -0.34 -19.02 23.78
CA GLY A 113 -1.20 -20.19 23.75
C GLY A 113 -2.50 -20.03 22.96
N GLU A 114 -2.80 -18.85 22.49
CA GLU A 114 -3.95 -18.55 21.64
C GLU A 114 -3.60 -18.62 20.16
N HIS A 115 -4.57 -19.01 19.34
CA HIS A 115 -4.41 -19.16 17.89
C HIS A 115 -5.12 -18.05 17.13
N TYR A 116 -4.38 -17.41 16.24
CA TYR A 116 -4.88 -16.32 15.42
C TYR A 116 -4.62 -16.57 13.94
N TYR A 117 -5.42 -16.00 13.08
CA TYR A 117 -5.29 -16.10 11.64
C TYR A 117 -5.26 -14.71 11.04
N ILE A 118 -4.21 -14.41 10.30
CA ILE A 118 -4.07 -13.18 9.56
C ILE A 118 -4.58 -13.40 8.14
N ASP A 119 -5.51 -12.61 7.67
CA ASP A 119 -6.18 -12.84 6.38
C ASP A 119 -5.20 -12.80 5.21
N LEU A 120 -4.44 -11.72 5.07
CA LEU A 120 -3.47 -11.58 4.00
C LEU A 120 -2.16 -10.98 4.51
N VAL A 121 -1.06 -11.51 4.00
CA VAL A 121 0.28 -11.00 4.28
C VAL A 121 0.99 -10.74 2.96
N PHE A 122 1.54 -9.55 2.82
CA PHE A 122 2.40 -9.14 1.72
C PHE A 122 3.76 -8.69 2.24
N TYR A 123 4.74 -8.67 1.36
CA TYR A 123 5.99 -7.96 1.56
C TYR A 123 6.13 -6.89 0.49
N ASN A 124 6.42 -5.67 0.87
CA ASN A 124 6.69 -4.59 -0.07
C ASN A 124 8.20 -4.36 -0.17
N TYR A 125 8.79 -4.71 -1.32
CA TYR A 125 10.23 -4.62 -1.52
C TYR A 125 10.75 -3.17 -1.65
N ILE A 126 9.89 -2.20 -1.98
CA ILE A 126 10.25 -0.78 -2.05
C ILE A 126 10.36 -0.22 -0.63
N LEU A 127 9.36 -0.51 0.20
CA LEU A 127 9.31 -0.13 1.62
C LEU A 127 10.19 -1.03 2.48
N LYS A 128 10.59 -2.20 2.00
CA LYS A 128 11.31 -3.24 2.75
C LYS A 128 10.60 -3.57 4.07
N CYS A 129 9.33 -3.88 3.98
CA CYS A 129 8.54 -4.24 5.16
C CYS A 129 7.42 -5.21 4.82
N PHE A 130 6.95 -5.93 5.82
CA PHE A 130 5.71 -6.69 5.73
C PHE A 130 4.51 -5.75 5.76
N VAL A 131 3.48 -6.10 5.00
CA VAL A 131 2.18 -5.44 5.01
C VAL A 131 1.13 -6.48 5.35
N ILE A 132 0.51 -6.29 6.50
CA ILE A 132 -0.44 -7.22 7.11
C ILE A 132 -1.83 -6.65 6.91
N ILE A 133 -2.73 -7.43 6.31
CA ILE A 133 -4.10 -6.99 6.02
C ILE A 133 -5.07 -7.90 6.72
N ASP A 134 -6.00 -7.30 7.43
CA ASP A 134 -7.13 -7.95 8.08
C ASP A 134 -8.43 -7.42 7.47
N LEU A 135 -9.35 -8.31 7.13
CA LEU A 135 -10.60 -7.99 6.45
C LEU A 135 -11.74 -8.00 7.45
N LYS A 136 -12.53 -6.94 7.50
CA LYS A 136 -13.68 -6.83 8.37
C LYS A 136 -14.93 -6.42 7.60
N VAL A 137 -16.04 -6.99 7.98
CA VAL A 137 -17.35 -6.56 7.49
C VAL A 137 -18.00 -5.69 8.55
N GLY A 138 -18.25 -4.43 8.23
CA GLY A 138 -18.93 -3.49 9.10
C GLY A 138 -18.00 -2.44 9.71
N LYS A 139 -18.37 -1.92 10.87
CA LYS A 139 -17.65 -0.83 11.52
C LYS A 139 -16.40 -1.33 12.24
N LEU A 140 -15.32 -0.62 12.07
CA LEU A 140 -14.08 -0.82 12.81
C LEU A 140 -14.32 -0.67 14.32
N THR A 141 -13.80 -1.61 15.09
CA THR A 141 -13.87 -1.62 16.56
C THR A 141 -12.48 -1.46 17.18
N HIS A 142 -12.45 -1.13 18.47
CA HIS A 142 -11.18 -1.10 19.22
C HIS A 142 -10.51 -2.48 19.30
N GLN A 143 -11.30 -3.55 19.26
CA GLN A 143 -10.79 -4.91 19.27
C GLN A 143 -10.01 -5.21 17.98
N ASP A 144 -10.52 -4.78 16.82
CA ASP A 144 -9.86 -4.98 15.51
C ASP A 144 -8.51 -4.25 15.47
N ILE A 145 -8.47 -3.03 16.01
CA ILE A 145 -7.23 -2.25 16.13
C ILE A 145 -6.23 -2.97 17.06
N GLY A 146 -6.70 -3.47 18.21
CA GLY A 146 -5.88 -4.22 19.17
C GLY A 146 -5.32 -5.51 18.55
N GLN A 147 -6.13 -6.24 17.79
CA GLN A 147 -5.72 -7.43 17.07
C GLN A 147 -4.67 -7.12 16.00
N MET A 148 -4.89 -6.08 15.20
CA MET A 148 -3.91 -5.65 14.19
C MET A 148 -2.59 -5.22 14.85
N GLN A 149 -2.64 -4.48 15.96
CA GLN A 149 -1.44 -4.08 16.70
C GLN A 149 -0.66 -5.30 17.22
N MET A 150 -1.35 -6.33 17.66
CA MET A 150 -0.73 -7.60 18.07
C MET A 150 -0.03 -8.29 16.90
N TYR A 151 -0.66 -8.32 15.70
CA TYR A 151 -0.05 -8.87 14.49
C TYR A 151 1.21 -8.12 14.08
N VAL A 152 1.16 -6.79 14.05
CA VAL A 152 2.32 -5.93 13.74
C VAL A 152 3.46 -6.18 14.74
N ASN A 153 3.16 -6.25 16.03
CA ASN A 153 4.16 -6.53 17.07
C ASN A 153 4.78 -7.93 16.92
N TYR A 154 3.97 -8.94 16.59
CA TYR A 154 4.46 -10.29 16.34
C TYR A 154 5.43 -10.30 15.16
N TYR A 155 5.07 -9.71 14.04
CA TYR A 155 5.95 -9.62 12.87
C TYR A 155 7.24 -8.84 13.15
N THR A 156 7.15 -7.76 13.93
CA THR A 156 8.32 -6.96 14.32
C THR A 156 9.32 -7.78 15.14
N ARG A 157 8.85 -8.65 16.05
CA ARG A 157 9.71 -9.37 16.98
C ARG A 157 10.23 -10.70 16.42
N GLU A 158 9.40 -11.40 15.64
CA GLU A 158 9.65 -12.79 15.28
C GLU A 158 10.03 -12.99 13.80
N LEU A 159 9.60 -12.08 12.90
CA LEU A 159 9.71 -12.33 11.47
C LEU A 159 10.45 -11.25 10.68
N MET A 160 10.72 -10.11 11.29
CA MET A 160 11.46 -9.01 10.66
C MET A 160 12.93 -9.40 10.47
N ASN A 161 13.47 -9.15 9.27
CA ASN A 161 14.89 -9.38 9.01
C ASN A 161 15.71 -8.12 9.28
N GLU A 162 17.02 -8.31 9.39
CA GLU A 162 17.95 -7.19 9.48
C GLU A 162 17.88 -6.35 8.21
N GLY A 163 17.63 -5.05 8.37
CA GLY A 163 17.47 -4.10 7.26
C GLY A 163 16.04 -3.90 6.78
N ASP A 164 15.07 -4.61 7.37
CA ASP A 164 13.64 -4.34 7.14
C ASP A 164 13.17 -3.14 7.97
N ASN A 165 12.20 -2.43 7.43
CA ASN A 165 11.43 -1.43 8.17
C ASN A 165 10.28 -2.10 8.94
N LEU A 166 9.72 -1.36 9.90
CA LEU A 166 8.60 -1.85 10.71
C LEU A 166 7.42 -2.29 9.83
N PRO A 167 6.77 -3.40 10.17
CA PRO A 167 5.59 -3.87 9.48
C PRO A 167 4.43 -2.87 9.51
N ILE A 168 3.61 -2.88 8.48
CA ILE A 168 2.44 -2.03 8.35
C ILE A 168 1.19 -2.89 8.47
N GLY A 169 0.30 -2.51 9.38
CA GLY A 169 -1.02 -3.12 9.54
C GLY A 169 -2.11 -2.31 8.85
N ILE A 170 -2.98 -2.98 8.11
CA ILE A 170 -4.12 -2.40 7.41
C ILE A 170 -5.37 -3.20 7.79
N VAL A 171 -6.41 -2.52 8.27
CA VAL A 171 -7.74 -3.12 8.42
C VAL A 171 -8.62 -2.57 7.31
N LEU A 172 -9.12 -3.45 6.45
CA LEU A 172 -10.06 -3.12 5.38
C LEU A 172 -11.49 -3.40 5.88
N CYS A 173 -12.35 -2.37 5.88
CA CYS A 173 -13.73 -2.45 6.38
C CYS A 173 -14.71 -1.66 5.49
#